data_b4fa115a81afa735432b5fb02b5fb1fa
#
_entry.id   b4fa115a81afa735432b5fb02b5fb1fa
#
_cell.length_a   1.000
_cell.length_b   1.000
_cell.length_c   1.000
_cell.angle_alpha   90.00
_cell.angle_beta   90.00
_cell.angle_gamma   90.00
#
_symmetry.space_group_name_H-M   'P 1'
#
loop_
_entity.id
_entity.type
_entity.pdbx_description
1 polymer ?
#
loop_
_entity_poly.entity_id
_entity_poly.type
_entity_poly.pdbx_seq_one_letter_code
_entity_poly.pdbx_strand_id
1 'polypeptide(L)'
;NQQMALMPGSMVGIASLKDTAKVNAYLQRPEVKSILPGNLKLLWSVKPEQKTPEQLSLYAIKGSGQDNGAVLTGDVITDATANFDEKNQPVVGMQMNSEGAHQWKKITAKAAQNRDAIAIVLDNVVYSAPSVNGEIPNGSSSISGSFTVEDTKDLANVLKAGRLPTTAK
;
A
#
# COMPACT_ATOMS: atom_id res chain seq x y z
N ASN A 1 3.30 -5.77 -30.30
CA ASN A 1 3.20 -6.91 -29.38
C ASN A 1 4.05 -6.64 -28.14
N GLN A 2 3.51 -5.90 -27.17
CA GLN A 2 4.11 -5.83 -25.84
C GLN A 2 3.59 -7.05 -25.07
N GLN A 3 4.48 -8.01 -24.83
CA GLN A 3 4.23 -9.11 -23.91
C GLN A 3 4.09 -8.49 -22.50
N MET A 4 2.89 -8.57 -21.93
CA MET A 4 2.68 -8.35 -20.51
C MET A 4 3.41 -9.47 -19.77
N ALA A 5 4.61 -9.17 -19.26
CA ALA A 5 5.28 -10.07 -18.34
C ALA A 5 4.47 -10.08 -17.03
N LEU A 6 3.98 -11.24 -16.64
CA LEU A 6 3.43 -11.47 -15.31
C LEU A 6 4.56 -11.29 -14.30
N MET A 7 4.60 -10.14 -13.64
CA MET A 7 5.56 -9.90 -12.56
C MET A 7 5.06 -10.60 -11.29
N PRO A 8 5.92 -11.33 -10.58
CA PRO A 8 5.54 -11.91 -9.30
C PRO A 8 5.28 -10.80 -8.28
N GLY A 9 4.12 -10.83 -7.63
CA GLY A 9 3.75 -9.88 -6.57
C GLY A 9 2.41 -9.21 -6.81
N SER A 10 2.11 -8.21 -5.99
CA SER A 10 0.87 -7.41 -6.06
C SER A 10 0.85 -6.38 -7.20
N MET A 11 1.99 -6.12 -7.83
CA MET A 11 2.10 -5.24 -9.00
C MET A 11 1.68 -6.01 -10.26
N VAL A 12 0.66 -5.50 -10.95
CA VAL A 12 0.06 -6.16 -12.13
C VAL A 12 0.37 -5.46 -13.44
N GLY A 13 0.96 -4.27 -13.41
CA GLY A 13 1.33 -3.55 -14.62
C GLY A 13 2.08 -2.26 -14.34
N ILE A 14 2.60 -1.69 -15.41
CA ILE A 14 3.29 -0.40 -15.41
C ILE A 14 2.75 0.39 -16.61
N ALA A 15 2.50 1.67 -16.42
CA ALA A 15 2.11 2.55 -17.52
C ALA A 15 2.79 3.91 -17.42
N SER A 16 2.99 4.56 -18.56
CA SER A 16 3.42 5.94 -18.59
C SER A 16 2.41 6.84 -17.90
N LEU A 17 2.87 7.87 -17.21
CA LEU A 17 2.02 8.90 -16.60
C LEU A 17 0.97 9.44 -17.57
N LYS A 18 1.32 9.57 -18.85
CA LYS A 18 0.43 10.07 -19.92
C LYS A 18 -0.68 9.07 -20.29
N ASP A 19 -0.48 7.78 -20.04
CA ASP A 19 -1.41 6.73 -20.43
C ASP A 19 -2.29 6.22 -19.30
N THR A 20 -2.07 6.67 -18.06
CA THR A 20 -2.86 6.24 -16.90
C THR A 20 -4.36 6.47 -17.07
N ALA A 21 -4.75 7.59 -17.67
CA ALA A 21 -6.15 7.90 -17.97
C ALA A 21 -6.77 6.90 -18.96
N LYS A 22 -6.02 6.48 -19.99
CA LYS A 22 -6.48 5.46 -20.95
C LYS A 22 -6.64 4.10 -20.25
N VAL A 23 -5.65 3.71 -19.45
CA VAL A 23 -5.72 2.47 -18.69
C VAL A 23 -6.94 2.47 -17.76
N ASN A 24 -7.16 3.56 -17.03
CA ASN A 24 -8.33 3.70 -16.16
C ASN A 24 -9.64 3.58 -16.95
N ALA A 25 -9.74 4.20 -18.12
CA ALA A 25 -10.92 4.08 -19.00
C ALA A 25 -11.18 2.64 -19.43
N TYR A 26 -10.12 1.87 -19.73
CA TYR A 26 -10.23 0.45 -20.03
C TYR A 26 -10.70 -0.38 -18.83
N LEU A 27 -10.13 -0.14 -17.65
CA LEU A 27 -10.48 -0.86 -16.43
C LEU A 27 -11.91 -0.56 -15.95
N GLN A 28 -12.47 0.59 -16.34
CA GLN A 28 -13.85 0.96 -16.00
C GLN A 28 -14.91 0.34 -16.93
N ARG A 29 -14.51 -0.29 -18.03
CA ARG A 29 -15.46 -0.92 -18.96
C ARG A 29 -16.24 -2.03 -18.25
N PRO A 30 -17.57 -2.14 -18.51
CA PRO A 30 -18.40 -3.18 -17.89
C PRO A 30 -17.89 -4.60 -18.12
N GLU A 31 -17.37 -4.89 -19.31
CA GLU A 31 -16.82 -6.18 -19.68
C GLU A 31 -15.59 -6.55 -18.83
N VAL A 32 -14.73 -5.57 -18.52
CA VAL A 32 -13.55 -5.76 -17.68
C VAL A 32 -13.97 -5.92 -16.22
N LYS A 33 -14.88 -5.08 -15.74
CA LYS A 33 -15.38 -5.16 -14.36
C LYS A 33 -16.07 -6.47 -14.07
N SER A 34 -16.78 -7.05 -15.03
CA SER A 34 -17.52 -8.32 -14.85
C SER A 34 -16.60 -9.52 -14.64
N ILE A 35 -15.36 -9.48 -15.13
CA ILE A 35 -14.38 -10.58 -14.99
C ILE A 35 -13.46 -10.41 -13.78
N LEU A 36 -13.43 -9.22 -13.18
CA LEU A 36 -12.60 -8.97 -12.00
C LEU A 36 -13.37 -9.33 -10.71
N PRO A 37 -12.68 -9.91 -9.71
CA PRO A 37 -13.30 -10.15 -8.41
C PRO A 37 -13.85 -8.85 -7.80
N GLY A 38 -15.04 -8.90 -7.20
CA GLY A 38 -15.70 -7.70 -6.65
C GLY A 38 -14.94 -7.03 -5.50
N ASN A 39 -14.03 -7.75 -4.84
CA ASN A 39 -13.17 -7.23 -3.78
C ASN A 39 -11.78 -6.79 -4.26
N LEU A 40 -11.54 -6.78 -5.58
CA LEU A 40 -10.29 -6.33 -6.17
C LEU A 40 -10.36 -4.85 -6.49
N LYS A 41 -9.36 -4.09 -6.03
CA LYS A 41 -9.13 -2.69 -6.40
C LYS A 41 -7.82 -2.60 -7.17
N LEU A 42 -7.84 -1.89 -8.28
CA LEU A 42 -6.65 -1.59 -9.07
C LEU A 42 -6.24 -0.14 -8.78
N LEU A 43 -5.10 0.04 -8.14
CA LEU A 43 -4.63 1.34 -7.66
C LEU A 43 -3.21 1.62 -8.16
N TRP A 44 -2.96 2.87 -8.52
CA TRP A 44 -1.66 3.35 -8.94
C TRP A 44 -0.74 3.64 -7.76
N SER A 45 0.57 3.51 -7.96
CA SER A 45 1.57 4.05 -7.04
C SER A 45 1.44 5.57 -6.94
N VAL A 46 1.72 6.13 -5.76
CA VAL A 46 1.66 7.58 -5.51
C VAL A 46 2.63 8.36 -6.40
N LYS A 47 3.75 7.74 -6.75
CA LYS A 47 4.79 8.33 -7.59
C LYS A 47 5.51 7.25 -8.42
N PRO A 48 6.22 7.66 -9.48
CA PRO A 48 7.12 6.78 -10.21
C PRO A 48 8.23 6.22 -9.32
N GLU A 49 8.73 5.04 -9.66
CA GLU A 49 9.96 4.54 -9.07
C GLU A 49 11.17 5.34 -9.58
N GLN A 50 12.22 5.43 -8.76
CA GLN A 50 13.44 6.19 -9.11
C GLN A 50 14.09 5.73 -10.42
N LYS A 51 13.96 4.44 -10.75
CA LYS A 51 14.51 3.86 -11.98
C LYS A 51 13.66 4.12 -13.23
N THR A 52 12.40 4.49 -13.04
CA THR A 52 11.42 4.69 -14.12
C THR A 52 10.59 5.96 -13.88
N PRO A 53 11.19 7.16 -13.98
CA PRO A 53 10.58 8.42 -13.52
C PRO A 53 9.34 8.87 -14.32
N GLU A 54 9.05 8.23 -15.45
CA GLU A 54 7.88 8.53 -16.27
C GLU A 54 6.76 7.46 -16.16
N GLN A 55 6.92 6.45 -15.30
CA GLN A 55 6.03 5.32 -15.22
C GLN A 55 5.48 5.14 -13.80
N LEU A 56 4.17 4.85 -13.70
CA LEU A 56 3.52 4.43 -12.47
C LEU A 56 3.27 2.94 -12.48
N SER A 57 3.40 2.33 -11.32
CA SER A 57 3.07 0.94 -11.08
C SER A 57 1.59 0.79 -10.73
N LEU A 58 0.91 -0.16 -11.36
CA LEU A 58 -0.47 -0.53 -11.06
C LEU A 58 -0.47 -1.75 -10.14
N TYR A 59 -1.15 -1.63 -9.02
CA TYR A 59 -1.27 -2.69 -8.03
C TYR A 59 -2.68 -3.28 -7.99
N ALA A 60 -2.76 -4.60 -7.85
CA ALA A 60 -3.98 -5.32 -7.55
C ALA A 60 -4.12 -5.48 -6.03
N ILE A 61 -5.03 -4.75 -5.43
CA ILE A 61 -5.26 -4.74 -3.99
C ILE A 61 -6.54 -5.51 -3.68
N LYS A 62 -6.43 -6.54 -2.85
CA LYS A 62 -7.58 -7.29 -2.36
C LYS A 62 -8.10 -6.65 -1.10
N GLY A 63 -9.30 -6.09 -1.14
CA GLY A 63 -10.02 -5.66 0.04
C GLY A 63 -10.50 -6.87 0.84
N SER A 64 -10.22 -6.91 2.13
CA SER A 64 -10.62 -8.00 3.04
C SER A 64 -11.31 -7.48 4.29
N GLY A 65 -11.40 -6.17 4.46
CA GLY A 65 -12.15 -5.51 5.52
C GLY A 65 -13.65 -5.41 5.20
N GLN A 66 -14.37 -4.71 6.04
CA GLN A 66 -15.79 -4.44 5.85
C GLN A 66 -16.00 -3.69 4.51
N ASP A 67 -17.02 -4.06 3.77
CA ASP A 67 -17.36 -3.50 2.44
C ASP A 67 -16.19 -3.54 1.44
N ASN A 68 -15.35 -4.59 1.49
CA ASN A 68 -14.13 -4.70 0.69
C ASN A 68 -13.13 -3.54 0.89
N GLY A 69 -13.15 -2.95 2.07
CA GLY A 69 -12.26 -1.90 2.49
C GLY A 69 -10.92 -2.39 3.01
N ALA A 70 -10.20 -1.51 3.70
CA ALA A 70 -8.97 -1.84 4.41
C ALA A 70 -9.25 -2.80 5.56
N VAL A 71 -8.33 -3.75 5.79
CA VAL A 71 -8.38 -4.66 6.94
C VAL A 71 -8.04 -3.92 8.23
N LEU A 72 -7.19 -2.90 8.14
CA LEU A 72 -6.77 -2.05 9.22
C LEU A 72 -6.83 -0.59 8.75
N THR A 73 -7.49 0.25 9.52
CA THR A 73 -7.65 1.68 9.24
C THR A 73 -6.65 2.53 10.00
N GLY A 74 -6.38 3.74 9.54
CA GLY A 74 -5.32 4.60 10.10
C GLY A 74 -5.58 5.09 11.53
N ASP A 75 -6.80 4.98 12.03
CA ASP A 75 -7.20 5.39 13.39
C ASP A 75 -6.53 4.58 14.51
N VAL A 76 -6.04 3.37 14.20
CA VAL A 76 -5.26 2.57 15.16
C VAL A 76 -3.81 2.99 15.27
N ILE A 77 -3.30 3.82 14.35
CA ILE A 77 -1.92 4.30 14.36
C ILE A 77 -1.78 5.39 15.41
N THR A 78 -0.90 5.19 16.38
CA THR A 78 -0.65 6.14 17.47
C THR A 78 0.50 7.07 17.17
N ASP A 79 1.50 6.63 16.42
CA ASP A 79 2.63 7.42 15.99
C ASP A 79 3.24 6.87 14.69
N ALA A 80 3.89 7.75 13.94
CA ALA A 80 4.69 7.40 12.77
C ALA A 80 5.88 8.33 12.65
N THR A 81 7.08 7.80 12.43
CA THR A 81 8.33 8.56 12.37
C THR A 81 9.20 8.13 11.21
N ALA A 82 9.84 9.10 10.55
CA ALA A 82 10.87 8.82 9.56
C ALA A 82 12.16 8.40 10.29
N ASN A 83 12.69 7.24 9.91
CA ASN A 83 13.87 6.61 10.50
C ASN A 83 14.80 6.04 9.42
N PHE A 84 15.88 5.43 9.85
CA PHE A 84 16.76 4.64 8.98
C PHE A 84 16.85 3.22 9.53
N ASP A 85 16.93 2.26 8.63
CA ASP A 85 17.18 0.86 8.99
C ASP A 85 18.67 0.60 9.25
N GLU A 86 19.00 -0.64 9.60
CA GLU A 86 20.41 -1.07 9.85
C GLU A 86 21.34 -0.90 8.63
N LYS A 87 20.77 -0.81 7.43
CA LYS A 87 21.49 -0.58 6.17
C LYS A 87 21.52 0.90 5.77
N ASN A 88 21.12 1.80 6.69
CA ASN A 88 21.01 3.24 6.47
C ASN A 88 20.05 3.60 5.31
N GLN A 89 19.01 2.78 5.09
CA GLN A 89 17.95 3.07 4.13
C GLN A 89 16.80 3.80 4.84
N PRO A 90 16.19 4.82 4.20
CA PRO A 90 15.05 5.52 4.78
C PRO A 90 13.85 4.59 4.94
N VAL A 91 13.26 4.58 6.13
CA VAL A 91 12.07 3.79 6.50
C VAL A 91 11.12 4.62 7.33
N VAL A 92 9.87 4.19 7.42
CA VAL A 92 8.87 4.80 8.32
C VAL A 92 8.59 3.82 9.46
N GLY A 93 8.95 4.20 10.68
CA GLY A 93 8.53 3.51 11.90
C GLY A 93 7.07 3.85 12.19
N MET A 94 6.27 2.85 12.54
CA MET A 94 4.85 2.97 12.83
C MET A 94 4.52 2.28 14.15
N GLN A 95 3.73 2.95 14.99
CA GLN A 95 3.23 2.42 16.25
C GLN A 95 1.70 2.36 16.22
N MET A 96 1.14 1.32 16.80
CA MET A 96 -0.29 1.10 16.88
C MET A 96 -0.77 1.03 18.32
N ASN A 97 -2.05 1.31 18.55
CA ASN A 97 -2.71 1.04 19.81
C ASN A 97 -2.88 -0.48 20.03
N SER A 98 -3.37 -0.88 21.21
CA SER A 98 -3.51 -2.30 21.57
C SER A 98 -4.42 -3.09 20.62
N GLU A 99 -5.49 -2.49 20.14
CA GLU A 99 -6.41 -3.13 19.20
C GLU A 99 -5.75 -3.29 17.83
N GLY A 100 -5.12 -2.25 17.31
CA GLY A 100 -4.36 -2.29 16.07
C GLY A 100 -3.25 -3.32 16.12
N ALA A 101 -2.50 -3.38 17.23
CA ALA A 101 -1.45 -4.38 17.45
C ALA A 101 -1.98 -5.82 17.37
N HIS A 102 -3.13 -6.08 17.99
CA HIS A 102 -3.76 -7.41 17.96
C HIS A 102 -4.23 -7.81 16.54
N GLN A 103 -4.84 -6.88 15.83
CA GLN A 103 -5.25 -7.11 14.43
C GLN A 103 -4.02 -7.25 13.51
N TRP A 104 -3.02 -6.39 13.68
CA TRP A 104 -1.78 -6.40 12.89
C TRP A 104 -1.03 -7.72 13.02
N LYS A 105 -0.94 -8.26 14.23
CA LYS A 105 -0.39 -9.59 14.49
C LYS A 105 -1.06 -10.66 13.61
N LYS A 106 -2.39 -10.71 13.59
CA LYS A 106 -3.15 -11.69 12.80
C LYS A 106 -2.94 -11.51 11.30
N ILE A 107 -2.98 -10.26 10.84
CA ILE A 107 -2.82 -9.90 9.43
C ILE A 107 -1.42 -10.28 8.94
N THR A 108 -0.39 -9.92 9.70
CA THR A 108 1.01 -10.19 9.33
C THR A 108 1.35 -11.68 9.43
N ALA A 109 0.81 -12.41 10.40
CA ALA A 109 0.97 -13.86 10.48
C ALA A 109 0.40 -14.55 9.21
N LYS A 110 -0.82 -14.18 8.81
CA LYS A 110 -1.45 -14.72 7.59
C LYS A 110 -0.69 -14.33 6.32
N ALA A 111 -0.29 -13.07 6.22
CA ALA A 111 0.46 -12.57 5.07
C ALA A 111 1.82 -13.27 4.93
N ALA A 112 2.53 -13.48 6.04
CA ALA A 112 3.80 -14.19 6.04
C ALA A 112 3.67 -15.65 5.60
N GLN A 113 2.61 -16.36 6.04
CA GLN A 113 2.35 -17.74 5.61
C GLN A 113 2.12 -17.84 4.09
N ASN A 114 1.42 -16.88 3.52
CA ASN A 114 1.10 -16.85 2.10
C ASN A 114 2.18 -16.18 1.26
N ARG A 115 3.18 -15.55 1.86
CA ARG A 115 4.15 -14.66 1.22
C ARG A 115 3.49 -13.46 0.55
N ASP A 116 2.41 -12.97 1.13
CA ASP A 116 1.68 -11.81 0.65
C ASP A 116 2.39 -10.50 1.00
N ALA A 117 2.10 -9.47 0.22
CA ALA A 117 2.44 -8.08 0.55
C ALA A 117 1.24 -7.40 1.23
N ILE A 118 1.52 -6.42 2.07
CA ILE A 118 0.50 -5.55 2.65
C ILE A 118 0.66 -4.16 2.04
N ALA A 119 -0.37 -3.71 1.32
CA ALA A 119 -0.36 -2.39 0.71
C ALA A 119 -0.76 -1.30 1.72
N ILE A 120 0.00 -0.21 1.72
CA ILE A 120 -0.34 1.03 2.42
C ILE A 120 -0.97 1.96 1.41
N VAL A 121 -2.26 2.19 1.58
CA VAL A 121 -3.10 2.96 0.66
C VAL A 121 -3.65 4.19 1.36
N LEU A 122 -3.48 5.35 0.76
CA LEU A 122 -4.02 6.63 1.22
C LEU A 122 -4.61 7.34 0.00
N ASP A 123 -5.81 7.89 0.12
CA ASP A 123 -6.51 8.59 -0.97
C ASP A 123 -6.56 7.82 -2.30
N ASN A 124 -6.77 6.50 -2.23
CA ASN A 124 -6.81 5.58 -3.37
C ASN A 124 -5.51 5.48 -4.19
N VAL A 125 -4.37 5.83 -3.61
CA VAL A 125 -3.04 5.59 -4.19
C VAL A 125 -2.19 4.73 -3.27
N VAL A 126 -1.31 3.92 -3.87
CA VAL A 126 -0.41 3.01 -3.14
C VAL A 126 0.89 3.74 -2.83
N TYR A 127 1.18 3.91 -1.54
CA TYR A 127 2.44 4.48 -1.07
C TYR A 127 3.54 3.43 -1.00
N SER A 128 3.20 2.24 -0.54
CA SER A 128 4.12 1.11 -0.44
C SER A 128 3.35 -0.20 -0.38
N ALA A 129 3.96 -1.29 -0.81
CA ALA A 129 3.41 -2.64 -0.72
C ALA A 129 4.51 -3.65 -0.32
N PRO A 130 5.08 -3.52 0.88
CA PRO A 130 6.15 -4.39 1.34
C PRO A 130 5.66 -5.83 1.54
N SER A 131 6.51 -6.80 1.21
CA SER A 131 6.29 -8.20 1.55
C SER A 131 6.43 -8.40 3.05
N VAL A 132 5.60 -9.28 3.60
CA VAL A 132 5.62 -9.61 5.03
C VAL A 132 6.42 -10.89 5.24
N ASN A 133 7.52 -10.78 5.98
CA ASN A 133 8.44 -11.90 6.22
C ASN A 133 8.14 -12.69 7.51
N GLY A 134 7.30 -12.14 8.38
CA GLY A 134 6.95 -12.77 9.65
C GLY A 134 5.84 -12.06 10.38
N GLU A 135 5.32 -12.70 11.42
CA GLU A 135 4.35 -12.13 12.35
C GLU A 135 4.96 -10.94 13.11
N ILE A 136 4.18 -9.86 13.26
CA ILE A 136 4.57 -8.66 14.02
C ILE A 136 3.64 -8.53 15.23
N PRO A 137 4.07 -8.97 16.45
CA PRO A 137 3.17 -9.15 17.58
C PRO A 137 2.83 -7.88 18.38
N ASN A 138 3.66 -6.85 18.33
CA ASN A 138 3.65 -5.73 19.29
C ASN A 138 3.18 -4.39 18.69
N GLY A 139 2.59 -4.38 17.50
CA GLY A 139 2.07 -3.16 16.88
C GLY A 139 3.13 -2.11 16.52
N SER A 140 4.40 -2.46 16.63
CA SER A 140 5.52 -1.67 16.13
C SER A 140 5.97 -2.25 14.81
N SER A 141 5.97 -1.46 13.77
CA SER A 141 6.30 -1.91 12.42
C SER A 141 7.18 -0.90 11.70
N SER A 142 8.01 -1.40 10.79
CA SER A 142 8.82 -0.55 9.91
C SER A 142 8.38 -0.77 8.48
N ILE A 143 8.02 0.32 7.82
CA ILE A 143 7.63 0.34 6.41
C ILE A 143 8.90 0.63 5.61
N SER A 144 9.33 -0.34 4.84
CA SER A 144 10.45 -0.21 3.91
C SER A 144 9.96 -0.11 2.47
N GLY A 145 10.79 0.50 1.62
CA GLY A 145 10.50 0.68 0.19
C GLY A 145 11.62 1.46 -0.48
N SER A 146 11.44 1.78 -1.75
CA SER A 146 12.37 2.68 -2.47
C SER A 146 12.10 4.14 -2.09
N PHE A 147 12.25 4.47 -0.81
CA PHE A 147 11.99 5.80 -0.28
C PHE A 147 13.23 6.70 -0.31
N THR A 148 12.99 7.98 -0.56
CA THR A 148 13.91 9.04 -0.18
C THR A 148 13.63 9.48 1.27
N VAL A 149 14.52 10.26 1.85
CA VAL A 149 14.31 10.85 3.18
C VAL A 149 13.06 11.73 3.22
N GLU A 150 12.77 12.44 2.14
CA GLU A 150 11.59 13.28 2.00
C GLU A 150 10.32 12.44 1.98
N ASP A 151 10.31 11.34 1.21
CA ASP A 151 9.18 10.40 1.15
C ASP A 151 8.82 9.82 2.50
N THR A 152 9.82 9.46 3.31
CA THR A 152 9.56 8.92 4.65
C THR A 152 8.98 9.96 5.59
N LYS A 153 9.38 11.22 5.47
CA LYS A 153 8.78 12.32 6.25
C LYS A 153 7.34 12.57 5.84
N ASP A 154 7.08 12.64 4.54
CA ASP A 154 5.74 12.85 4.00
C ASP A 154 4.80 11.71 4.41
N LEU A 155 5.23 10.46 4.23
CA LEU A 155 4.43 9.29 4.62
C LEU A 155 4.17 9.27 6.13
N ALA A 156 5.17 9.57 6.96
CA ALA A 156 5.01 9.65 8.41
C ALA A 156 3.98 10.73 8.80
N ASN A 157 4.04 11.90 8.17
CA ASN A 157 3.09 12.99 8.41
C ASN A 157 1.67 12.60 8.01
N VAL A 158 1.49 11.96 6.85
CA VAL A 158 0.16 11.51 6.38
C VAL A 158 -0.41 10.42 7.29
N LEU A 159 0.40 9.46 7.73
CA LEU A 159 -0.02 8.44 8.70
C LEU A 159 -0.44 9.05 10.03
N LYS A 160 0.26 10.07 10.50
CA LYS A 160 -0.15 10.84 11.69
C LYS A 160 -1.45 11.62 11.47
N ALA A 161 -1.62 12.22 10.29
CA ALA A 161 -2.83 12.98 9.94
C ALA A 161 -4.06 12.09 9.80
N GLY A 162 -3.91 10.86 9.25
CA GLY A 162 -4.98 9.86 9.18
C GLY A 162 -5.55 9.42 10.53
N ARG A 163 -4.86 9.78 11.63
CA ARG A 163 -5.30 9.61 13.01
C ARG A 163 -6.41 10.61 13.44
N LEU A 164 -6.54 11.74 12.74
CA LEU A 164 -7.59 12.71 13.04
C LEU A 164 -8.91 12.23 12.45
N PRO A 165 -9.96 12.01 13.28
CA PRO A 165 -11.27 11.80 12.73
C PRO A 165 -11.61 13.02 11.89
N THR A 166 -11.86 12.82 10.61
CA THR A 166 -12.45 13.86 9.76
C THR A 166 -13.84 14.14 10.27
N THR A 167 -13.95 15.07 11.21
CA THR A 167 -15.22 15.74 11.48
C THR A 167 -15.51 16.64 10.28
N ALA A 168 -15.99 16.02 9.20
CA ALA A 168 -16.67 16.79 8.15
C ALA A 168 -17.94 17.33 8.77
N LYS A 169 -18.02 18.65 8.93
CA LYS A 169 -19.27 19.36 9.02
C LYS A 169 -19.84 19.55 7.62
#